data_538b1c78dc1c0acb183831624c291bc7
#
_entry.id   538b1c78dc1c0acb183831624c291bc7
#
_cell.length_a   1.000
_cell.length_b   1.000
_cell.length_c   1.000
_cell.angle_alpha   90.00
_cell.angle_beta   90.00
_cell.angle_gamma   90.00
#
_symmetry.space_group_name_H-M   'P 1'
#
loop_
_entity.id
_entity.type
_entity.pdbx_description
1 polymer ?
#
loop_
_entity_poly.entity_id
_entity_poly.type
_entity_poly.pdbx_seq_one_letter_code
_entity_poly.pdbx_strand_id
1 'polypeptide(L)'
;PMDIEWAKDGITGDLFIVQARPETVHANSSASEIMRYTMSAELINDLRRSGKLLATGQAVGKRIGTGRVRMYESYDEVIRRKRAVQKRLAEGELEEDLLLDERVFEQGDVLVTEMTTPDWEPLMKKSGLIITRKGGRTSHAAIIAREFGIPAIVGCTGAMRVLEPLMEVTGSCAEGDE
;
A
#
# COMPACT_ATOMS: atom_id res chain seq x y z
N PRO A 1 11.02 -21.33 -5.02
CA PRO A 1 9.60 -21.57 -4.87
C PRO A 1 8.83 -20.96 -6.05
N MET A 2 7.75 -21.62 -6.44
CA MET A 2 6.86 -21.15 -7.49
C MET A 2 5.43 -21.28 -7.00
N ASP A 3 4.62 -20.28 -7.30
CA ASP A 3 3.19 -20.31 -7.11
C ASP A 3 2.56 -20.89 -8.38
N ILE A 4 1.79 -21.98 -8.24
CA ILE A 4 1.24 -22.72 -9.36
C ILE A 4 -0.28 -22.83 -9.19
N GLU A 5 -0.99 -22.29 -10.16
CA GLU A 5 -2.43 -22.47 -10.27
C GLU A 5 -2.72 -23.63 -11.23
N TRP A 6 -3.65 -24.49 -10.86
CA TRP A 6 -4.04 -25.62 -11.67
C TRP A 6 -5.56 -25.79 -11.72
N ALA A 7 -6.03 -26.40 -12.78
CA ALA A 7 -7.43 -26.78 -12.95
C ALA A 7 -7.54 -28.24 -13.32
N LYS A 8 -8.64 -28.88 -12.90
CA LYS A 8 -8.98 -30.23 -13.30
C LYS A 8 -10.14 -30.19 -14.28
N ASP A 9 -9.98 -30.85 -15.43
CA ASP A 9 -11.06 -31.03 -16.38
C ASP A 9 -12.19 -31.88 -15.75
N GLY A 10 -13.41 -31.40 -15.80
CA GLY A 10 -14.56 -32.06 -15.21
C GLY A 10 -15.06 -33.28 -15.98
N ILE A 11 -14.62 -33.46 -17.23
CA ILE A 11 -15.04 -34.58 -18.12
C ILE A 11 -13.95 -35.65 -18.18
N THR A 12 -12.71 -35.26 -18.52
CA THR A 12 -11.59 -36.20 -18.68
C THR A 12 -10.87 -36.50 -17.37
N GLY A 13 -10.97 -35.63 -16.38
CA GLY A 13 -10.25 -35.71 -15.12
C GLY A 13 -8.78 -35.29 -15.19
N ASP A 14 -8.32 -34.79 -16.34
CA ASP A 14 -6.95 -34.34 -16.54
C ASP A 14 -6.64 -33.09 -15.74
N LEU A 15 -5.39 -32.95 -15.31
CA LEU A 15 -4.87 -31.79 -14.61
C LEU A 15 -4.09 -30.89 -15.55
N PHE A 16 -4.41 -29.60 -15.54
CA PHE A 16 -3.77 -28.58 -16.33
C PHE A 16 -3.15 -27.50 -15.43
N ILE A 17 -1.92 -27.11 -15.69
CA ILE A 17 -1.32 -25.92 -15.08
C ILE A 17 -1.86 -24.71 -15.84
N VAL A 18 -2.59 -23.84 -15.13
CA VAL A 18 -3.23 -22.66 -15.71
C VAL A 18 -2.33 -21.43 -15.59
N GLN A 19 -1.53 -21.38 -14.51
CA GLN A 19 -0.54 -20.35 -14.29
C GLN A 19 0.62 -20.88 -13.46
N ALA A 20 1.83 -20.38 -13.76
CA ALA A 20 3.01 -20.59 -12.93
C ALA A 20 3.79 -19.28 -12.86
N ARG A 21 4.08 -18.80 -11.64
CA ARG A 21 4.87 -17.58 -11.41
C ARG A 21 5.88 -17.79 -10.29
N PRO A 22 7.07 -17.17 -10.38
CA PRO A 22 8.05 -17.24 -9.30
C PRO A 22 7.47 -16.60 -8.03
N GLU A 23 7.62 -17.27 -6.89
CA GLU A 23 7.33 -16.67 -5.60
C GLU A 23 8.48 -15.73 -5.23
N THR A 24 8.24 -14.41 -5.36
CA THR A 24 9.27 -13.39 -5.11
C THR A 24 9.39 -13.00 -3.65
N VAL A 25 8.38 -13.27 -2.84
CA VAL A 25 8.31 -12.86 -1.43
C VAL A 25 9.33 -13.58 -0.55
N HIS A 26 9.58 -14.87 -0.79
CA HIS A 26 10.54 -15.65 -0.02
C HIS A 26 11.94 -15.73 -0.64
N ALA A 27 12.08 -15.46 -1.93
CA ALA A 27 13.37 -15.55 -2.62
C ALA A 27 14.38 -14.47 -2.17
N ASN A 28 13.92 -13.36 -1.61
CA ASN A 28 14.75 -12.24 -1.13
C ASN A 28 14.90 -12.17 0.39
N SER A 29 14.37 -13.11 1.14
CA SER A 29 14.60 -13.18 2.57
C SER A 29 15.93 -13.94 2.82
N SER A 30 17.05 -13.23 2.88
CA SER A 30 18.23 -13.73 3.54
C SER A 30 17.86 -14.11 4.98
N ALA A 31 18.21 -15.32 5.38
CA ALA A 31 17.89 -15.91 6.67
C ALA A 31 18.64 -15.19 7.81
N SER A 32 18.27 -13.98 8.14
CA SER A 32 18.76 -13.29 9.33
C SER A 32 17.60 -12.57 10.01
N GLU A 33 17.24 -13.11 11.17
CA GLU A 33 16.35 -12.53 12.18
C GLU A 33 14.99 -12.04 11.66
N ILE A 34 13.98 -12.87 11.82
CA ILE A 34 12.57 -12.46 11.65
C ILE A 34 12.24 -11.53 12.83
N MET A 35 12.38 -10.23 12.62
CA MET A 35 11.89 -9.25 13.59
C MET A 35 10.37 -9.27 13.56
N ARG A 36 9.77 -9.67 14.67
CA ARG A 36 8.33 -9.61 14.87
C ARG A 36 8.00 -8.39 15.73
N TYR A 37 7.28 -7.46 15.14
CA TYR A 37 6.73 -6.32 15.88
C TYR A 37 5.40 -6.72 16.51
N THR A 38 5.15 -6.31 17.73
CA THR A 38 3.86 -6.49 18.40
C THR A 38 3.50 -5.22 19.14
N MET A 39 2.24 -4.79 19.03
CA MET A 39 1.70 -3.74 19.87
C MET A 39 0.94 -4.34 21.06
N SER A 40 1.27 -3.91 22.29
CA SER A 40 0.48 -4.33 23.45
C SER A 40 -0.93 -3.71 23.42
N ALA A 41 -1.89 -4.41 23.98
CA ALA A 41 -3.25 -3.89 24.11
C ALA A 41 -3.30 -2.56 24.90
N GLU A 42 -2.38 -2.37 25.84
CA GLU A 42 -2.23 -1.14 26.61
C GLU A 42 -1.83 0.03 25.71
N LEU A 43 -0.81 -0.18 24.86
CA LEU A 43 -0.36 0.84 23.90
C LEU A 43 -1.48 1.22 22.92
N ILE A 44 -2.21 0.23 22.39
CA ILE A 44 -3.35 0.49 21.49
C ILE A 44 -4.43 1.34 22.19
N ASN A 45 -4.74 1.02 23.45
CA ASN A 45 -5.70 1.77 24.22
C ASN A 45 -5.22 3.20 24.53
N ASP A 46 -3.95 3.40 24.79
CA ASP A 46 -3.36 4.72 25.03
C ASP A 46 -3.36 5.57 23.74
N LEU A 47 -3.03 4.98 22.60
CA LEU A 47 -3.12 5.64 21.30
C LEU A 47 -4.57 6.06 20.99
N ARG A 48 -5.54 5.19 21.31
CA ARG A 48 -6.97 5.50 21.15
C ARG A 48 -7.42 6.64 22.06
N ARG A 49 -7.04 6.60 23.34
CA ARG A 49 -7.40 7.65 24.31
C ARG A 49 -6.76 9.00 23.99
N SER A 50 -5.53 9.00 23.50
CA SER A 50 -4.81 10.21 23.13
C SER A 50 -5.19 10.77 21.75
N GLY A 51 -6.13 10.13 21.03
CA GLY A 51 -6.52 10.52 19.67
C GLY A 51 -5.43 10.28 18.61
N LYS A 52 -4.39 9.52 18.92
CA LYS A 52 -3.30 9.20 18.00
C LYS A 52 -3.60 7.98 17.12
N LEU A 53 -4.56 7.14 17.51
CA LEU A 53 -5.10 6.10 16.63
C LEU A 53 -6.14 6.75 15.72
N LEU A 54 -5.72 7.05 14.49
CA LEU A 54 -6.54 7.82 13.55
C LEU A 54 -7.58 6.95 12.82
N ALA A 55 -7.18 5.77 12.37
CA ALA A 55 -8.05 4.87 11.62
C ALA A 55 -7.62 3.42 11.75
N THR A 56 -8.52 2.50 11.46
CA THR A 56 -8.27 1.06 11.46
C THR A 56 -8.83 0.41 10.19
N GLY A 57 -8.21 -0.69 9.76
CA GLY A 57 -8.63 -1.47 8.60
C GLY A 57 -8.05 -2.88 8.66
N GLN A 58 -8.18 -3.64 7.60
CA GLN A 58 -7.60 -4.98 7.51
C GLN A 58 -6.12 -4.87 7.14
N ALA A 59 -5.26 -5.42 7.98
CA ALA A 59 -3.83 -5.48 7.73
C ALA A 59 -3.49 -6.47 6.60
N VAL A 60 -2.52 -6.11 5.78
CA VAL A 60 -1.93 -6.95 4.75
C VAL A 60 -0.41 -6.92 4.90
N GLY A 61 0.17 -8.09 5.03
CA GLY A 61 1.58 -8.25 5.38
C GLY A 61 1.82 -8.21 6.89
N LYS A 62 3.10 -8.10 7.28
CA LYS A 62 3.53 -8.17 8.69
C LYS A 62 4.52 -7.04 9.04
N ARG A 63 4.54 -5.99 8.24
CA ARG A 63 5.47 -4.87 8.38
C ARG A 63 4.78 -3.65 8.95
N ILE A 64 5.59 -2.74 9.43
CA ILE A 64 5.19 -1.37 9.77
C ILE A 64 5.67 -0.48 8.65
N GLY A 65 4.79 0.42 8.18
CA GLY A 65 5.13 1.43 7.19
C GLY A 65 4.93 2.82 7.78
N THR A 66 5.81 3.73 7.44
CA THR A 66 5.72 5.13 7.84
C THR A 66 6.03 6.02 6.66
N GLY A 67 5.50 7.22 6.65
CA GLY A 67 5.76 8.20 5.61
C GLY A 67 4.72 9.30 5.57
N ARG A 68 4.84 10.12 4.56
CA ARG A 68 3.97 11.28 4.32
C ARG A 68 2.76 10.89 3.50
N VAL A 69 1.59 11.26 3.95
CA VAL A 69 0.32 10.99 3.28
C VAL A 69 0.25 11.68 1.92
N ARG A 70 0.02 10.90 0.88
CA ARG A 70 -0.33 11.37 -0.47
C ARG A 70 -1.68 10.81 -0.83
N MET A 71 -2.68 11.67 -0.84
CA MET A 71 -4.06 11.30 -1.06
C MET A 71 -4.50 11.60 -2.49
N TYR A 72 -5.15 10.62 -3.11
CA TYR A 72 -5.71 10.75 -4.45
C TYR A 72 -7.08 10.08 -4.50
N GLU A 73 -8.04 10.75 -5.12
CA GLU A 73 -9.38 10.20 -5.33
C GLU A 73 -9.41 9.20 -6.50
N SER A 74 -8.59 9.44 -7.53
CA SER A 74 -8.51 8.61 -8.72
C SER A 74 -7.10 8.64 -9.35
N TYR A 75 -6.80 7.65 -10.20
CA TYR A 75 -5.53 7.63 -10.94
C TYR A 75 -5.44 8.77 -11.96
N ASP A 76 -6.57 9.21 -12.51
CA ASP A 76 -6.62 10.39 -13.40
C ASP A 76 -6.14 11.67 -12.69
N GLU A 77 -6.41 11.79 -11.40
CA GLU A 77 -5.87 12.89 -10.60
C GLU A 77 -4.34 12.83 -10.52
N VAL A 78 -3.77 11.65 -10.30
CA VAL A 78 -2.30 11.46 -10.31
C VAL A 78 -1.71 11.94 -11.64
N ILE A 79 -2.32 11.54 -12.76
CA ILE A 79 -1.86 11.92 -14.09
C ILE A 79 -1.97 13.44 -14.31
N ARG A 80 -3.09 14.04 -13.89
CA ARG A 80 -3.28 15.51 -14.00
C ARG A 80 -2.24 16.26 -13.20
N ARG A 81 -2.01 15.90 -11.93
CA ARG A 81 -1.01 16.53 -11.06
C ARG A 81 0.39 16.39 -11.66
N LYS A 82 0.76 15.17 -12.11
CA LYS A 82 2.05 14.94 -12.75
C LYS A 82 2.27 15.82 -13.98
N ARG A 83 1.27 15.95 -14.86
CA ARG A 83 1.34 16.81 -16.05
C ARG A 83 1.47 18.29 -15.68
N ALA A 84 0.73 18.74 -14.67
CA ALA A 84 0.83 20.12 -14.19
C ALA A 84 2.24 20.46 -13.69
N VAL A 85 2.84 19.59 -12.88
CA VAL A 85 4.22 19.73 -12.40
C VAL A 85 5.21 19.75 -13.57
N GLN A 86 5.10 18.80 -14.48
CA GLN A 86 5.98 18.74 -15.66
C GLN A 86 5.91 20.01 -16.51
N LYS A 87 4.72 20.59 -16.67
CA LYS A 87 4.53 21.83 -17.41
C LYS A 87 5.26 22.99 -16.71
N ARG A 88 5.08 23.18 -15.41
CA ARG A 88 5.73 24.24 -14.62
C ARG A 88 7.25 24.13 -14.67
N LEU A 89 7.79 22.92 -14.53
CA LEU A 89 9.24 22.68 -14.65
C LEU A 89 9.74 22.97 -16.07
N ALA A 90 8.98 22.66 -17.11
CA ALA A 90 9.32 22.99 -18.50
C ALA A 90 9.28 24.50 -18.78
N GLU A 91 8.48 25.25 -18.03
CA GLU A 91 8.40 26.73 -18.07
C GLU A 91 9.51 27.41 -17.24
N GLY A 92 10.41 26.61 -16.64
CA GLY A 92 11.61 27.11 -15.94
C GLY A 92 11.44 27.29 -14.42
N GLU A 93 10.32 26.83 -13.86
CA GLU A 93 10.14 26.79 -12.40
C GLU A 93 11.04 25.72 -11.79
N LEU A 94 11.62 25.98 -10.62
CA LEU A 94 12.46 25.01 -9.94
C LEU A 94 11.61 24.06 -9.10
N GLU A 95 12.07 22.80 -8.95
CA GLU A 95 11.36 21.78 -8.15
C GLU A 95 11.22 22.21 -6.67
N GLU A 96 12.17 22.98 -6.16
CA GLU A 96 12.16 23.55 -4.81
C GLU A 96 11.06 24.60 -4.61
N ASP A 97 10.60 25.27 -5.69
CA ASP A 97 9.52 26.25 -5.64
C ASP A 97 8.12 25.62 -5.63
N LEU A 98 8.03 24.33 -5.94
CA LEU A 98 6.79 23.59 -5.86
C LEU A 98 6.37 23.37 -4.40
N LEU A 99 5.10 23.62 -4.09
CA LEU A 99 4.55 23.27 -2.79
C LEU A 99 4.65 21.75 -2.57
N LEU A 100 4.83 21.32 -1.33
CA LEU A 100 5.05 19.90 -1.00
C LEU A 100 3.91 19.00 -1.47
N ASP A 101 2.66 19.48 -1.46
CA ASP A 101 1.48 18.76 -1.95
C ASP A 101 1.41 18.67 -3.48
N GLU A 102 2.10 19.57 -4.19
CA GLU A 102 2.19 19.59 -5.65
C GLU A 102 3.27 18.63 -6.16
N ARG A 103 4.28 18.31 -5.35
CA ARG A 103 5.39 17.42 -5.77
C ARG A 103 4.88 16.05 -6.18
N VAL A 104 5.61 15.42 -7.06
CA VAL A 104 5.35 14.05 -7.50
C VAL A 104 5.47 13.09 -6.32
N PHE A 105 4.71 12.00 -6.33
CA PHE A 105 4.78 10.91 -5.34
C PHE A 105 6.22 10.39 -5.22
N GLU A 106 6.77 10.43 -4.03
CA GLU A 106 8.16 10.07 -3.74
C GLU A 106 8.28 8.67 -3.15
N GLN A 107 9.49 8.14 -3.14
CA GLN A 107 9.78 6.86 -2.49
C GLN A 107 9.55 6.96 -0.99
N GLY A 108 8.75 6.03 -0.44
CA GLY A 108 8.43 6.00 0.98
C GLY A 108 7.16 6.78 1.36
N ASP A 109 6.55 7.51 0.44
CA ASP A 109 5.26 8.15 0.71
C ASP A 109 4.17 7.13 1.03
N VAL A 110 3.15 7.55 1.78
CA VAL A 110 1.97 6.74 2.12
C VAL A 110 0.87 7.02 1.10
N LEU A 111 0.56 6.01 0.29
CA LEU A 111 -0.52 6.09 -0.67
C LEU A 111 -1.88 5.93 0.02
N VAL A 112 -2.73 6.94 -0.07
CA VAL A 112 -4.11 6.89 0.44
C VAL A 112 -5.08 7.11 -0.72
N THR A 113 -5.99 6.17 -0.95
CA THR A 113 -6.97 6.24 -2.03
C THR A 113 -8.24 5.46 -1.71
N GLU A 114 -9.26 5.67 -2.53
CA GLU A 114 -10.52 4.93 -2.45
C GLU A 114 -10.29 3.42 -2.66
N MET A 115 -9.68 3.06 -3.78
CA MET A 115 -9.30 1.71 -4.19
C MET A 115 -8.25 1.79 -5.28
N THR A 116 -7.52 0.69 -5.51
CA THR A 116 -6.51 0.62 -6.56
C THR A 116 -6.95 -0.27 -7.72
N THR A 117 -6.45 0.08 -8.91
CA THR A 117 -6.51 -0.69 -10.15
C THR A 117 -5.08 -0.97 -10.63
N PRO A 118 -4.84 -1.79 -11.66
CA PRO A 118 -3.49 -2.08 -12.16
C PRO A 118 -2.64 -0.85 -12.47
N ASP A 119 -3.25 0.24 -12.91
CA ASP A 119 -2.56 1.50 -13.23
C ASP A 119 -1.82 2.12 -12.05
N TRP A 120 -2.23 1.80 -10.81
CA TRP A 120 -1.62 2.30 -9.59
C TRP A 120 -0.29 1.62 -9.23
N GLU A 121 0.05 0.52 -9.88
CA GLU A 121 1.22 -0.29 -9.55
C GLU A 121 2.54 0.52 -9.46
N PRO A 122 2.81 1.49 -10.35
CA PRO A 122 4.03 2.30 -10.26
C PRO A 122 4.12 3.15 -8.98
N LEU A 123 2.97 3.63 -8.44
CA LEU A 123 2.94 4.34 -7.17
C LEU A 123 3.04 3.38 -6.01
N MET A 124 2.30 2.27 -6.08
CA MET A 124 2.30 1.25 -5.04
C MET A 124 3.71 0.71 -4.76
N LYS A 125 4.51 0.47 -5.81
CA LYS A 125 5.91 0.03 -5.68
C LYS A 125 6.82 1.02 -4.95
N LYS A 126 6.49 2.30 -4.97
CA LYS A 126 7.23 3.36 -4.28
C LYS A 126 6.71 3.61 -2.87
N SER A 127 5.53 3.09 -2.53
CA SER A 127 4.87 3.40 -1.27
C SER A 127 5.61 2.78 -0.08
N GLY A 128 5.75 3.53 1.00
CA GLY A 128 6.15 3.02 2.31
C GLY A 128 4.99 2.32 3.02
N LEU A 129 3.76 2.71 2.69
CA LEU A 129 2.51 2.14 3.19
C LEU A 129 1.39 2.41 2.18
N ILE A 130 0.47 1.47 2.04
CA ILE A 130 -0.73 1.63 1.20
C ILE A 130 -1.96 1.60 2.10
N ILE A 131 -2.86 2.58 1.96
CA ILE A 131 -4.12 2.63 2.69
C ILE A 131 -5.24 2.79 1.68
N THR A 132 -6.19 1.85 1.67
CA THR A 132 -7.38 1.95 0.82
C THR A 132 -8.65 2.01 1.63
N ARG A 133 -9.59 2.90 1.24
CA ARG A 133 -10.89 3.01 1.90
C ARG A 133 -11.75 1.79 1.66
N LYS A 134 -11.71 1.24 0.44
CA LYS A 134 -12.43 0.05 0.02
C LYS A 134 -11.48 -1.12 -0.26
N GLY A 135 -12.05 -2.30 -0.33
CA GLY A 135 -11.33 -3.53 -0.61
C GLY A 135 -11.14 -4.40 0.63
N GLY A 136 -10.71 -5.61 0.40
CA GLY A 136 -10.42 -6.62 1.41
C GLY A 136 -9.14 -7.36 1.07
N ARG A 137 -8.89 -8.49 1.72
CA ARG A 137 -7.66 -9.29 1.59
C ARG A 137 -7.40 -9.85 0.19
N THR A 138 -8.42 -9.88 -0.67
CA THR A 138 -8.36 -10.32 -2.07
C THR A 138 -8.41 -9.17 -3.06
N SER A 139 -8.42 -7.91 -2.58
CA SER A 139 -8.40 -6.74 -3.45
C SER A 139 -7.06 -6.61 -4.17
N HIS A 140 -7.06 -5.88 -5.29
CA HIS A 140 -5.84 -5.56 -6.04
C HIS A 140 -4.74 -4.98 -5.14
N ALA A 141 -5.09 -4.03 -4.26
CA ALA A 141 -4.15 -3.46 -3.29
C ALA A 141 -3.50 -4.53 -2.42
N ALA A 142 -4.28 -5.48 -1.92
CA ALA A 142 -3.78 -6.54 -1.04
C ALA A 142 -2.87 -7.53 -1.77
N ILE A 143 -3.20 -7.89 -3.01
CA ILE A 143 -2.41 -8.81 -3.84
C ILE A 143 -1.04 -8.18 -4.12
N ILE A 144 -1.03 -6.96 -4.65
CA ILE A 144 0.20 -6.26 -5.01
C ILE A 144 1.06 -5.94 -3.77
N ALA A 145 0.43 -5.55 -2.65
CA ALA A 145 1.14 -5.30 -1.40
C ALA A 145 1.90 -6.55 -0.90
N ARG A 146 1.27 -7.74 -0.96
CA ARG A 146 1.95 -9.01 -0.63
C ARG A 146 3.08 -9.32 -1.59
N GLU A 147 2.86 -9.16 -2.88
CA GLU A 147 3.84 -9.45 -3.91
C GLU A 147 5.12 -8.62 -3.75
N PHE A 148 4.97 -7.33 -3.44
CA PHE A 148 6.12 -6.43 -3.24
C PHE A 148 6.59 -6.33 -1.78
N GLY A 149 5.93 -7.01 -0.85
CA GLY A 149 6.28 -6.95 0.57
C GLY A 149 6.06 -5.57 1.20
N ILE A 150 5.10 -4.80 0.68
CA ILE A 150 4.73 -3.46 1.17
C ILE A 150 3.60 -3.63 2.18
N PRO A 151 3.67 -3.00 3.37
CA PRO A 151 2.54 -3.02 4.29
C PRO A 151 1.34 -2.30 3.68
N ALA A 152 0.14 -2.88 3.84
CA ALA A 152 -1.08 -2.23 3.40
C ALA A 152 -2.21 -2.41 4.41
N ILE A 153 -3.05 -1.38 4.54
CA ILE A 153 -4.26 -1.38 5.34
C ILE A 153 -5.44 -1.18 4.38
N VAL A 154 -6.21 -2.22 4.16
CA VAL A 154 -7.33 -2.19 3.23
C VAL A 154 -8.68 -2.15 3.95
N GLY A 155 -9.71 -1.61 3.30
CA GLY A 155 -11.02 -1.45 3.91
C GLY A 155 -11.04 -0.43 5.07
N CYS A 156 -10.11 0.51 5.09
CA CYS A 156 -10.01 1.56 6.09
C CYS A 156 -11.02 2.68 5.80
N THR A 157 -12.28 2.47 6.12
CA THR A 157 -13.41 3.34 5.73
C THR A 157 -13.29 4.78 6.22
N GLY A 158 -12.54 5.01 7.30
CA GLY A 158 -12.29 6.34 7.88
C GLY A 158 -11.12 7.08 7.27
N ALA A 159 -10.22 6.42 6.55
CA ALA A 159 -8.92 6.97 6.15
C ALA A 159 -9.01 8.32 5.45
N MET A 160 -9.81 8.41 4.38
CA MET A 160 -9.92 9.64 3.58
C MET A 160 -10.63 10.81 4.30
N ARG A 161 -11.14 10.58 5.50
CA ARG A 161 -11.81 11.62 6.29
C ARG A 161 -10.94 12.15 7.42
N VAL A 162 -10.04 11.31 7.94
CA VAL A 162 -9.22 11.63 9.12
C VAL A 162 -7.76 11.85 8.79
N LEU A 163 -7.29 11.37 7.64
CA LEU A 163 -5.94 11.62 7.15
C LEU A 163 -5.95 12.86 6.26
N GLU A 164 -4.97 13.71 6.45
CA GLU A 164 -4.78 14.91 5.65
C GLU A 164 -3.54 14.78 4.76
N PRO A 165 -3.53 15.38 3.56
CA PRO A 165 -2.33 15.44 2.74
C PRO A 165 -1.13 15.97 3.53
N LEU A 166 0.04 15.37 3.31
CA LEU A 166 1.33 15.70 3.94
C LEU A 166 1.46 15.35 5.44
N MET A 167 0.41 14.85 6.09
CA MET A 167 0.52 14.32 7.44
C MET A 167 1.52 13.16 7.46
N GLU A 168 2.40 13.12 8.44
CA GLU A 168 3.25 11.95 8.68
C GLU A 168 2.50 10.92 9.52
N VAL A 169 2.42 9.71 9.02
CA VAL A 169 1.70 8.62 9.69
C VAL A 169 2.51 7.33 9.71
N THR A 170 2.19 6.51 10.69
CA THR A 170 2.69 5.14 10.81
C THR A 170 1.51 4.18 10.79
N GLY A 171 1.56 3.21 9.90
CA GLY A 171 0.59 2.11 9.86
C GLY A 171 1.25 0.80 10.24
N SER A 172 0.66 0.10 11.19
CA SER A 172 1.11 -1.23 11.62
C SER A 172 0.26 -2.32 10.97
N CYS A 173 0.95 -3.27 10.35
CA CYS A 173 0.40 -4.55 9.92
C CYS A 173 1.07 -5.70 10.70
N ALA A 174 1.69 -5.39 11.84
CA ALA A 174 2.53 -6.33 12.60
C ALA A 174 1.72 -7.46 13.23
N GLU A 175 0.46 -7.22 13.53
CA GLU A 175 -0.47 -8.21 14.09
C GLU A 175 -0.87 -9.27 13.06
N GLY A 176 -0.51 -9.05 11.80
CA GLY A 176 -0.84 -9.95 10.69
C GLY A 176 -2.25 -9.78 10.20
N ASP A 177 -2.73 -10.82 9.51
CA ASP A 177 -4.04 -10.83 8.84
C ASP A 177 -5.20 -11.25 9.80
N GLU A 178 -5.04 -11.15 11.13
CA GLU A 178 -6.09 -11.50 12.10
C GLU A 178 -7.03 -10.33 12.37
#